data_2a4acf61820a498f46868aba44c2003d
#
_entry.id   2a4acf61820a498f46868aba44c2003d
#
_cell.length_a   1.000
_cell.length_b   1.000
_cell.length_c   1.000
_cell.angle_alpha   90.00
_cell.angle_beta   90.00
_cell.angle_gamma   90.00
#
_symmetry.space_group_name_H-M   'P 1'
#
loop_
_entity.id
_entity.type
_entity.pdbx_description
1 polymer ?
#
loop_
_entity_poly.entity_id
_entity_poly.type
_entity_poly.pdbx_seq_one_letter_code
_entity_poly.pdbx_strand_id
1 'polypeptide(L)'
;INASLAPVFIGLLPSAGAVIICGDIVEKSVGPYLSPEEKTFVTSYFRHIPESFLPTYTSIIIAISLTGGRVSVSSFLVGMLPLVFLLAYLGYLFCLRKIPKDTGMPPSMDKRGDIRSLCRSLWSIALAIGLIIGAGMPVYAAVACSIVLSVFINKFTFSELKPMFLSAVESKIVTSTICIMIFKDIMESTGVIESLPGAFERLPVPGFLVFAMIFFFGTIISGSQAIIVLCMPLAFAAEPQAGLALFLLLMGMTYAAMQISPTHVCLAIVSEYFGVGMGALIRKTLPVIFVFAVLLIGYYVLLSHVFSL
;
A
#
# COMPACT_ATOMS: atom_id res chain seq x y z
N ILE A 1 -4.60 20.13 -7.05
CA ILE A 1 -5.00 18.83 -7.67
C ILE A 1 -3.77 18.12 -8.26
N ASN A 2 -2.96 18.78 -9.12
CA ASN A 2 -1.81 18.10 -9.76
C ASN A 2 -0.78 17.58 -8.75
N ALA A 3 -0.50 18.32 -7.68
CA ALA A 3 0.46 17.95 -6.66
C ALA A 3 0.09 16.68 -5.86
N SER A 4 -1.18 16.32 -5.81
CA SER A 4 -1.64 15.09 -5.15
C SER A 4 -1.96 13.97 -6.13
N LEU A 5 -2.64 14.28 -7.23
CA LEU A 5 -3.05 13.26 -8.20
C LEU A 5 -1.86 12.65 -8.95
N ALA A 6 -0.90 13.47 -9.39
CA ALA A 6 0.25 12.94 -10.10
C ALA A 6 1.07 11.94 -9.26
N PRO A 7 1.44 12.21 -7.99
CA PRO A 7 2.06 11.22 -7.13
C PRO A 7 1.22 9.95 -6.94
N VAL A 8 -0.12 10.06 -6.76
CA VAL A 8 -0.99 8.90 -6.67
C VAL A 8 -0.92 8.05 -7.94
N PHE A 9 -1.04 8.66 -9.12
CA PHE A 9 -0.95 7.92 -10.38
C PHE A 9 0.42 7.28 -10.62
N ILE A 10 1.49 7.97 -10.27
CA ILE A 10 2.85 7.41 -10.37
C ILE A 10 3.04 6.29 -9.33
N GLY A 11 2.41 6.40 -8.17
CA GLY A 11 2.39 5.36 -7.13
C GLY A 11 1.70 4.07 -7.57
N LEU A 12 0.93 4.04 -8.66
CA LEU A 12 0.44 2.81 -9.27
C LEU A 12 1.59 1.94 -9.83
N LEU A 13 2.75 2.54 -10.07
CA LEU A 13 3.95 1.85 -10.51
C LEU A 13 4.82 1.49 -9.30
N PRO A 14 5.05 0.21 -8.99
CA PRO A 14 5.83 -0.24 -7.86
C PRO A 14 7.34 -0.05 -8.11
N SER A 15 7.81 1.20 -8.14
CA SER A 15 9.21 1.55 -8.37
C SER A 15 9.69 2.64 -7.40
N ALA A 16 10.80 2.39 -6.71
CA ALA A 16 11.42 3.39 -5.84
C ALA A 16 11.88 4.64 -6.62
N GLY A 17 12.36 4.48 -7.85
CA GLY A 17 12.75 5.60 -8.72
C GLY A 17 11.61 6.53 -9.11
N ALA A 18 10.37 6.06 -9.06
CA ALA A 18 9.17 6.85 -9.30
C ALA A 18 9.02 8.03 -8.31
N VAL A 19 9.64 7.93 -7.11
CA VAL A 19 9.64 9.00 -6.10
C VAL A 19 10.30 10.28 -6.63
N ILE A 20 11.39 10.15 -7.40
CA ILE A 20 12.13 11.30 -7.97
C ILE A 20 11.25 12.03 -8.98
N ILE A 21 10.53 11.28 -9.84
CA ILE A 21 9.58 11.87 -10.81
C ILE A 21 8.45 12.60 -10.07
N CYS A 22 7.92 12.01 -9.00
CA CYS A 22 6.92 12.67 -8.15
C CYS A 22 7.47 13.97 -7.56
N GLY A 23 8.72 13.96 -7.06
CA GLY A 23 9.38 15.12 -6.48
C GLY A 23 9.49 16.29 -7.47
N ASP A 24 9.92 16.00 -8.70
CA ASP A 24 10.01 17.02 -9.77
C ASP A 24 8.64 17.62 -10.11
N ILE A 25 7.60 16.81 -10.18
CA ILE A 25 6.23 17.29 -10.45
C ILE A 25 5.71 18.14 -9.28
N VAL A 26 5.93 17.73 -8.04
CA VAL A 26 5.52 18.50 -6.85
C VAL A 26 6.28 19.83 -6.80
N GLU A 27 7.59 19.82 -7.04
CA GLU A 27 8.41 21.04 -7.09
C GLU A 27 7.87 22.02 -8.13
N LYS A 28 7.65 21.57 -9.35
CA LYS A 28 7.13 22.39 -10.44
C LYS A 28 5.70 22.89 -10.22
N SER A 29 4.85 22.06 -9.60
CA SER A 29 3.43 22.38 -9.44
C SER A 29 3.13 23.30 -8.27
N VAL A 30 3.81 23.12 -7.14
CA VAL A 30 3.49 23.80 -5.87
C VAL A 30 4.72 24.24 -5.08
N GLY A 31 5.91 24.15 -5.66
CA GLY A 31 7.16 24.49 -5.00
C GLY A 31 7.18 25.82 -4.27
N PRO A 32 6.64 26.93 -4.85
CA PRO A 32 6.59 28.24 -4.20
C PRO A 32 5.69 28.32 -2.97
N TYR A 33 4.75 27.38 -2.79
CA TYR A 33 3.73 27.41 -1.74
C TYR A 33 4.01 26.47 -0.58
N LEU A 34 4.99 25.59 -0.72
CA LEU A 34 5.30 24.56 0.26
C LEU A 34 6.75 24.67 0.74
N SER A 35 6.96 24.45 2.04
CA SER A 35 8.32 24.27 2.58
C SER A 35 8.95 22.97 2.05
N PRO A 36 10.29 22.80 2.12
CA PRO A 36 10.95 21.57 1.73
C PRO A 36 10.36 20.33 2.42
N GLU A 37 10.04 20.41 3.72
CA GLU A 37 9.43 19.31 4.47
C GLU A 37 8.03 18.98 3.97
N GLU A 38 7.28 19.98 3.57
CA GLU A 38 5.93 19.80 3.03
C GLU A 38 5.95 19.21 1.63
N LYS A 39 6.90 19.61 0.79
CA LYS A 39 7.13 19.00 -0.52
C LYS A 39 7.51 17.53 -0.37
N THR A 40 8.42 17.23 0.56
CA THR A 40 8.82 15.87 0.90
C THR A 40 7.62 15.04 1.36
N PHE A 41 6.80 15.59 2.27
CA PHE A 41 5.57 14.94 2.74
C PHE A 41 4.59 14.69 1.59
N VAL A 42 4.24 15.69 0.80
CA VAL A 42 3.26 15.54 -0.30
C VAL A 42 3.73 14.50 -1.31
N THR A 43 5.01 14.56 -1.69
CA THR A 43 5.60 13.61 -2.63
C THR A 43 5.53 12.18 -2.12
N SER A 44 5.95 11.95 -0.88
CA SER A 44 5.96 10.62 -0.28
C SER A 44 4.54 10.13 0.02
N TYR A 45 3.77 10.90 0.74
CA TYR A 45 2.47 10.50 1.26
C TYR A 45 1.49 10.09 0.16
N PHE A 46 1.28 10.96 -0.84
CA PHE A 46 0.33 10.68 -1.92
C PHE A 46 0.79 9.56 -2.84
N ARG A 47 2.10 9.45 -3.09
CA ARG A 47 2.64 8.35 -3.89
C ARG A 47 2.41 6.99 -3.26
N HIS A 48 2.41 6.92 -1.92
CA HIS A 48 2.22 5.63 -1.24
C HIS A 48 0.74 5.24 -1.03
N ILE A 49 -0.23 6.12 -1.28
CA ILE A 49 -1.65 5.74 -1.15
C ILE A 49 -2.00 4.48 -1.96
N PRO A 50 -1.57 4.30 -3.23
CA PRO A 50 -1.83 3.08 -3.98
C PRO A 50 -1.25 1.81 -3.33
N GLU A 51 -0.17 1.91 -2.59
CA GLU A 51 0.43 0.77 -1.88
C GLU A 51 -0.48 0.21 -0.77
N SER A 52 -1.46 1.00 -0.31
CA SER A 52 -2.41 0.54 0.70
C SER A 52 -3.45 -0.43 0.16
N PHE A 53 -3.75 -0.42 -1.15
CA PHE A 53 -4.90 -1.17 -1.68
C PHE A 53 -4.64 -1.92 -2.98
N LEU A 54 -3.60 -1.58 -3.76
CA LEU A 54 -3.39 -2.21 -5.07
C LEU A 54 -2.88 -3.64 -4.96
N PRO A 55 -3.58 -4.62 -5.55
CA PRO A 55 -3.17 -6.03 -5.52
C PRO A 55 -1.98 -6.35 -6.43
N THR A 56 -1.32 -5.34 -6.99
CA THR A 56 -0.03 -5.47 -7.69
C THR A 56 1.15 -5.41 -6.73
N TYR A 57 0.93 -4.95 -5.50
CA TYR A 57 1.96 -4.98 -4.46
C TYR A 57 2.03 -6.35 -3.81
N THR A 58 3.23 -6.93 -3.83
CA THR A 58 3.49 -8.31 -3.35
C THR A 58 3.03 -8.51 -1.90
N SER A 59 3.19 -7.51 -1.04
CA SER A 59 2.75 -7.56 0.36
C SER A 59 1.25 -7.83 0.51
N ILE A 60 0.42 -7.24 -0.35
CA ILE A 60 -1.04 -7.42 -0.33
C ILE A 60 -1.41 -8.83 -0.77
N ILE A 61 -0.79 -9.32 -1.86
CA ILE A 61 -1.05 -10.69 -2.36
C ILE A 61 -0.66 -11.73 -1.31
N ILE A 62 0.52 -11.58 -0.72
CA ILE A 62 1.00 -12.46 0.35
C ILE A 62 0.05 -12.40 1.55
N ALA A 63 -0.32 -11.19 2.01
CA ALA A 63 -1.23 -11.02 3.13
C ALA A 63 -2.55 -11.76 2.91
N ILE A 64 -3.19 -11.60 1.76
CA ILE A 64 -4.45 -12.26 1.41
C ILE A 64 -4.27 -13.78 1.39
N SER A 65 -3.19 -14.30 0.80
CA SER A 65 -2.93 -15.74 0.75
C SER A 65 -2.78 -16.37 2.15
N LEU A 66 -2.26 -15.61 3.11
CA LEU A 66 -2.05 -16.04 4.49
C LEU A 66 -3.32 -16.04 5.34
N THR A 67 -4.45 -15.52 4.84
CA THR A 67 -5.74 -15.58 5.55
C THR A 67 -6.45 -16.92 5.44
N GLY A 68 -5.88 -17.89 4.71
CA GLY A 68 -6.53 -19.21 4.52
C GLY A 68 -7.85 -19.12 3.73
N GLY A 69 -7.99 -18.16 2.83
CA GLY A 69 -9.19 -17.96 2.00
C GLY A 69 -10.33 -17.16 2.66
N ARG A 70 -10.14 -16.66 3.89
CA ARG A 70 -11.14 -15.86 4.61
C ARG A 70 -11.36 -14.47 4.00
N VAL A 71 -10.37 -13.95 3.27
CA VAL A 71 -10.44 -12.64 2.61
C VAL A 71 -10.15 -12.80 1.13
N SER A 72 -11.04 -12.28 0.30
CA SER A 72 -10.84 -12.20 -1.14
C SER A 72 -10.22 -10.86 -1.56
N VAL A 73 -9.56 -10.82 -2.72
CA VAL A 73 -9.01 -9.56 -3.27
C VAL A 73 -10.13 -8.54 -3.50
N SER A 74 -11.27 -8.99 -4.00
CA SER A 74 -12.41 -8.09 -4.28
C SER A 74 -12.96 -7.48 -3.00
N SER A 75 -13.18 -8.30 -1.94
CA SER A 75 -13.66 -7.78 -0.65
C SER A 75 -12.66 -6.81 0.00
N PHE A 76 -11.36 -7.12 -0.10
CA PHE A 76 -10.31 -6.22 0.36
C PHE A 76 -10.33 -4.87 -0.36
N LEU A 77 -10.39 -4.88 -1.71
CA LEU A 77 -10.44 -3.64 -2.49
C LEU A 77 -11.64 -2.78 -2.12
N VAL A 78 -12.83 -3.38 -2.03
CA VAL A 78 -14.04 -2.65 -1.64
C VAL A 78 -13.94 -2.12 -0.21
N GLY A 79 -13.43 -2.93 0.73
CA GLY A 79 -13.27 -2.53 2.12
C GLY A 79 -12.22 -1.43 2.32
N MET A 80 -11.19 -1.36 1.45
CA MET A 80 -10.18 -0.31 1.51
C MET A 80 -10.63 1.03 0.91
N LEU A 81 -11.67 1.06 0.06
CA LEU A 81 -12.10 2.31 -0.59
C LEU A 81 -12.36 3.46 0.40
N PRO A 82 -13.13 3.30 1.50
CA PRO A 82 -13.33 4.38 2.46
C PRO A 82 -12.02 4.88 3.07
N LEU A 83 -11.09 3.97 3.34
CA LEU A 83 -9.78 4.30 3.91
C LEU A 83 -8.88 5.04 2.92
N VAL A 84 -8.93 4.70 1.64
CA VAL A 84 -8.22 5.40 0.56
C VAL A 84 -8.72 6.85 0.43
N PHE A 85 -10.03 7.05 0.45
CA PHE A 85 -10.61 8.40 0.46
C PHE A 85 -10.25 9.17 1.72
N LEU A 86 -10.25 8.50 2.87
CA LEU A 86 -9.80 9.09 4.13
C LEU A 86 -8.34 9.54 4.06
N LEU A 87 -7.44 8.69 3.54
CA LEU A 87 -6.02 9.03 3.36
C LEU A 87 -5.87 10.25 2.45
N ALA A 88 -6.55 10.28 1.30
CA ALA A 88 -6.50 11.42 0.39
C ALA A 88 -7.01 12.70 1.06
N TYR A 89 -8.10 12.61 1.83
CA TYR A 89 -8.68 13.73 2.56
C TYR A 89 -7.77 14.25 3.68
N LEU A 90 -7.17 13.36 4.47
CA LEU A 90 -6.20 13.75 5.51
C LEU A 90 -4.98 14.44 4.90
N GLY A 91 -4.40 13.91 3.83
CA GLY A 91 -3.30 14.57 3.11
C GLY A 91 -3.68 15.98 2.61
N TYR A 92 -4.91 16.13 2.11
CA TYR A 92 -5.43 17.45 1.74
C TYR A 92 -5.53 18.40 2.93
N LEU A 93 -6.15 17.96 4.02
CA LEU A 93 -6.36 18.79 5.21
C LEU A 93 -5.04 19.26 5.84
N PHE A 94 -4.08 18.37 5.99
CA PHE A 94 -2.84 18.65 6.70
C PHE A 94 -1.81 19.42 5.89
N CYS A 95 -1.89 19.37 4.55
CA CYS A 95 -0.88 20.02 3.74
C CYS A 95 -1.44 20.85 2.57
N LEU A 96 -2.34 20.28 1.75
CA LEU A 96 -2.72 20.90 0.49
C LEU A 96 -3.76 22.03 0.64
N ARG A 97 -4.51 22.05 1.76
CA ARG A 97 -5.58 23.06 2.01
C ARG A 97 -5.10 24.51 1.90
N LYS A 98 -3.83 24.76 2.25
CA LYS A 98 -3.24 26.10 2.24
C LYS A 98 -2.81 26.59 0.85
N ILE A 99 -2.74 25.67 -0.14
CA ILE A 99 -2.32 26.03 -1.50
C ILE A 99 -3.46 26.77 -2.19
N PRO A 100 -3.22 27.94 -2.80
CA PRO A 100 -4.24 28.66 -3.53
C PRO A 100 -4.77 27.81 -4.69
N LYS A 101 -6.05 28.01 -5.04
CA LYS A 101 -6.71 27.28 -6.15
C LYS A 101 -6.08 27.62 -7.49
N ASP A 102 -5.64 28.84 -7.64
CA ASP A 102 -4.89 29.32 -8.81
C ASP A 102 -3.42 29.45 -8.44
N THR A 103 -2.60 28.60 -9.02
CA THR A 103 -1.14 28.59 -8.83
C THR A 103 -0.40 29.35 -9.95
N GLY A 104 -1.13 30.04 -10.83
CA GLY A 104 -0.53 30.77 -11.96
C GLY A 104 0.10 29.87 -13.03
N MET A 105 -0.02 28.55 -12.90
CA MET A 105 0.47 27.62 -13.91
C MET A 105 -0.45 27.68 -15.14
N PRO A 106 0.10 27.81 -16.35
CA PRO A 106 -0.73 27.79 -17.54
C PRO A 106 -1.45 26.43 -17.62
N PRO A 107 -2.77 26.43 -17.92
CA PRO A 107 -3.48 25.17 -18.12
C PRO A 107 -2.87 24.42 -19.31
N SER A 108 -2.88 23.09 -19.25
CA SER A 108 -2.43 22.27 -20.39
C SER A 108 -3.14 22.72 -21.67
N MET A 109 -2.37 22.96 -22.72
CA MET A 109 -2.88 23.34 -24.05
C MET A 109 -3.58 22.16 -24.75
N ASP A 110 -3.24 20.92 -24.40
CA ASP A 110 -3.83 19.70 -24.96
C ASP A 110 -4.33 18.74 -23.89
N LYS A 111 -5.40 19.12 -23.20
CA LYS A 111 -6.04 18.26 -22.17
C LYS A 111 -6.46 16.88 -22.70
N ARG A 112 -6.83 16.80 -24.01
CA ARG A 112 -7.23 15.51 -24.61
C ARG A 112 -6.02 14.61 -24.84
N GLY A 113 -4.90 15.17 -25.27
CA GLY A 113 -3.63 14.46 -25.41
C GLY A 113 -3.12 13.94 -24.07
N ASP A 114 -3.18 14.78 -23.02
CA ASP A 114 -2.77 14.39 -21.66
C ASP A 114 -3.62 13.24 -21.12
N ILE A 115 -4.96 13.30 -21.25
CA ILE A 115 -5.86 12.22 -20.83
C ILE A 115 -5.58 10.94 -21.65
N ARG A 116 -5.38 11.08 -22.97
CA ARG A 116 -5.05 9.93 -23.82
C ARG A 116 -3.72 9.28 -23.40
N SER A 117 -2.69 10.07 -23.10
CA SER A 117 -1.41 9.59 -22.60
C SER A 117 -1.56 8.89 -21.26
N LEU A 118 -2.34 9.45 -20.33
CA LEU A 118 -2.64 8.84 -19.04
C LEU A 118 -3.36 7.50 -19.21
N CYS A 119 -4.42 7.45 -20.01
CA CYS A 119 -5.13 6.21 -20.30
C CYS A 119 -4.22 5.18 -20.97
N ARG A 120 -3.34 5.61 -21.88
CA ARG A 120 -2.37 4.74 -22.54
C ARG A 120 -1.31 4.19 -21.59
N SER A 121 -0.99 4.89 -20.51
CA SER A 121 0.00 4.44 -19.51
C SER A 121 -0.62 3.52 -18.46
N LEU A 122 -1.90 3.71 -18.13
CA LEU A 122 -2.56 3.03 -17.01
C LEU A 122 -3.51 1.90 -17.44
N TRP A 123 -3.75 1.72 -18.74
CA TRP A 123 -4.77 0.77 -19.23
C TRP A 123 -4.53 -0.67 -18.76
N SER A 124 -3.27 -1.12 -18.68
CA SER A 124 -2.93 -2.50 -18.27
C SER A 124 -3.27 -2.75 -16.79
N ILE A 125 -3.03 -1.76 -15.92
CA ILE A 125 -3.40 -1.82 -14.50
C ILE A 125 -4.92 -1.78 -14.36
N ALA A 126 -5.59 -0.87 -15.08
CA ALA A 126 -7.05 -0.76 -15.07
C ALA A 126 -7.71 -2.05 -15.60
N LEU A 127 -7.12 -2.67 -16.62
CA LEU A 127 -7.58 -3.97 -17.14
C LEU A 127 -7.43 -5.07 -16.08
N ALA A 128 -6.27 -5.19 -15.43
CA ALA A 128 -6.06 -6.21 -14.40
C ALA A 128 -7.08 -6.07 -13.26
N ILE A 129 -7.27 -4.84 -12.75
CA ILE A 129 -8.26 -4.55 -11.70
C ILE A 129 -9.68 -4.87 -12.19
N GLY A 130 -10.03 -4.47 -13.42
CA GLY A 130 -11.33 -4.75 -14.03
C GLY A 130 -11.61 -6.25 -14.16
N LEU A 131 -10.62 -7.06 -14.54
CA LEU A 131 -10.73 -8.51 -14.62
C LEU A 131 -10.88 -9.15 -13.23
N ILE A 132 -10.19 -8.66 -12.22
CA ILE A 132 -10.28 -9.16 -10.84
C ILE A 132 -11.67 -8.87 -10.27
N ILE A 133 -12.13 -7.61 -10.35
CA ILE A 133 -13.38 -7.18 -9.71
C ILE A 133 -14.60 -7.56 -10.57
N GLY A 134 -14.54 -7.28 -11.88
CA GLY A 134 -15.69 -7.43 -12.78
C GLY A 134 -15.91 -8.86 -13.24
N ALA A 135 -14.85 -9.61 -13.56
CA ALA A 135 -14.92 -10.97 -14.03
C ALA A 135 -14.63 -12.03 -12.94
N GLY A 136 -14.29 -11.61 -11.71
CA GLY A 136 -13.94 -12.53 -10.62
C GLY A 136 -12.69 -13.37 -10.91
N MET A 137 -11.82 -12.91 -11.81
CA MET A 137 -10.63 -13.66 -12.18
C MET A 137 -9.60 -13.70 -11.05
N PRO A 138 -8.89 -14.85 -10.87
CA PRO A 138 -7.75 -14.89 -9.96
C PRO A 138 -6.69 -13.86 -10.37
N VAL A 139 -6.02 -13.24 -9.38
CA VAL A 139 -5.05 -12.17 -9.60
C VAL A 139 -3.98 -12.57 -10.61
N TYR A 140 -3.41 -13.78 -10.46
CA TYR A 140 -2.36 -14.28 -11.36
C TYR A 140 -2.83 -14.38 -12.83
N ALA A 141 -4.08 -14.78 -13.05
CA ALA A 141 -4.64 -14.90 -14.39
C ALA A 141 -4.93 -13.51 -14.99
N ALA A 142 -5.50 -12.58 -14.21
CA ALA A 142 -5.77 -11.20 -14.63
C ALA A 142 -4.47 -10.46 -14.97
N VAL A 143 -3.44 -10.61 -14.14
CA VAL A 143 -2.12 -10.02 -14.38
C VAL A 143 -1.45 -10.65 -15.59
N ALA A 144 -1.47 -11.97 -15.74
CA ALA A 144 -0.92 -12.66 -16.91
C ALA A 144 -1.60 -12.19 -18.22
N CYS A 145 -2.93 -12.08 -18.23
CA CYS A 145 -3.66 -11.51 -19.36
C CYS A 145 -3.21 -10.08 -19.70
N SER A 146 -3.06 -9.23 -18.67
CA SER A 146 -2.62 -7.85 -18.87
C SER A 146 -1.20 -7.76 -19.39
N ILE A 147 -0.28 -8.62 -18.92
CA ILE A 147 1.10 -8.70 -19.43
C ILE A 147 1.10 -9.15 -20.89
N VAL A 148 0.39 -10.24 -21.23
CA VAL A 148 0.33 -10.76 -22.59
C VAL A 148 -0.21 -9.70 -23.55
N LEU A 149 -1.33 -9.05 -23.21
CA LEU A 149 -1.89 -7.97 -24.02
C LEU A 149 -0.93 -6.78 -24.14
N SER A 150 -0.21 -6.43 -23.06
CA SER A 150 0.79 -5.35 -23.11
C SER A 150 1.94 -5.65 -24.05
N VAL A 151 2.40 -6.91 -24.09
CA VAL A 151 3.45 -7.34 -25.03
C VAL A 151 2.99 -7.16 -26.48
N PHE A 152 1.76 -7.59 -26.81
CA PHE A 152 1.23 -7.46 -28.17
C PHE A 152 0.94 -6.01 -28.56
N ILE A 153 0.30 -5.23 -27.69
CA ILE A 153 -0.09 -3.84 -27.99
C ILE A 153 1.13 -2.93 -28.11
N ASN A 154 2.11 -3.09 -27.23
CA ASN A 154 3.32 -2.26 -27.25
C ASN A 154 4.41 -2.85 -28.17
N LYS A 155 4.18 -4.02 -28.78
CA LYS A 155 5.13 -4.71 -29.68
C LYS A 155 6.51 -4.90 -29.06
N PHE A 156 6.57 -5.31 -27.80
CA PHE A 156 7.84 -5.57 -27.11
C PHE A 156 8.62 -6.67 -27.82
N THR A 157 9.91 -6.42 -28.02
CA THR A 157 10.84 -7.39 -28.59
C THR A 157 11.33 -8.36 -27.53
N PHE A 158 11.80 -9.53 -27.95
CA PHE A 158 12.33 -10.55 -27.03
C PHE A 158 13.53 -10.02 -26.21
N SER A 159 14.35 -9.15 -26.80
CA SER A 159 15.48 -8.50 -26.11
C SER A 159 15.04 -7.58 -24.97
N GLU A 160 13.87 -6.95 -25.08
CA GLU A 160 13.29 -6.09 -24.03
C GLU A 160 12.57 -6.94 -22.96
N LEU A 161 11.97 -8.05 -23.33
CA LEU A 161 11.28 -8.95 -22.41
C LEU A 161 12.24 -9.77 -21.54
N LYS A 162 13.37 -10.21 -22.10
CA LYS A 162 14.34 -11.07 -21.40
C LYS A 162 14.79 -10.50 -20.02
N PRO A 163 15.24 -9.25 -19.90
CA PRO A 163 15.63 -8.69 -18.60
C PRO A 163 14.44 -8.57 -17.64
N MET A 164 13.22 -8.30 -18.14
CA MET A 164 12.01 -8.25 -17.32
C MET A 164 11.68 -9.64 -16.72
N PHE A 165 11.76 -10.70 -17.53
CA PHE A 165 11.57 -12.06 -17.03
C PHE A 165 12.66 -12.49 -16.04
N LEU A 166 13.91 -12.16 -16.31
CA LEU A 166 15.01 -12.49 -15.41
C LEU A 166 14.87 -11.78 -14.06
N SER A 167 14.45 -10.52 -14.04
CA SER A 167 14.19 -9.79 -12.79
C SER A 167 12.95 -10.31 -12.04
N ALA A 168 11.94 -10.83 -12.74
CA ALA A 168 10.75 -11.40 -12.12
C ALA A 168 11.05 -12.75 -11.39
N VAL A 169 12.05 -13.49 -11.86
CA VAL A 169 12.52 -14.77 -11.25
C VAL A 169 13.71 -14.49 -10.32
N GLU A 170 13.75 -13.34 -9.69
CA GLU A 170 14.83 -13.00 -8.76
C GLU A 170 14.86 -14.01 -7.61
N SER A 171 16.01 -14.66 -7.42
CA SER A 171 16.19 -15.74 -6.43
C SER A 171 15.75 -15.33 -5.02
N LYS A 172 15.90 -14.05 -4.68
CA LYS A 172 15.49 -13.49 -3.39
C LYS A 172 13.98 -13.59 -3.15
N ILE A 173 13.16 -13.28 -4.17
CA ILE A 173 11.68 -13.34 -4.06
C ILE A 173 11.24 -14.81 -3.92
N VAL A 174 11.77 -15.69 -4.76
CA VAL A 174 11.46 -17.13 -4.74
C VAL A 174 11.88 -17.75 -3.40
N THR A 175 13.11 -17.49 -2.97
CA THR A 175 13.63 -18.01 -1.68
C THR A 175 12.82 -17.49 -0.51
N SER A 176 12.48 -16.19 -0.48
CA SER A 176 11.62 -15.62 0.57
C SER A 176 10.26 -16.30 0.61
N THR A 177 9.63 -16.54 -0.52
CA THR A 177 8.32 -17.21 -0.58
C THR A 177 8.39 -18.64 -0.07
N ILE A 178 9.43 -19.40 -0.42
CA ILE A 178 9.66 -20.76 0.11
C ILE A 178 9.86 -20.72 1.63
N CYS A 179 10.71 -19.83 2.14
CA CYS A 179 10.95 -19.69 3.58
C CYS A 179 9.65 -19.34 4.34
N ILE A 180 8.80 -18.50 3.76
CA ILE A 180 7.49 -18.15 4.31
C ILE A 180 6.60 -19.38 4.44
N MET A 181 6.51 -20.18 3.39
CA MET A 181 5.71 -21.41 3.40
C MET A 181 6.22 -22.41 4.43
N ILE A 182 7.52 -22.64 4.49
CA ILE A 182 8.15 -23.51 5.51
C ILE A 182 7.87 -22.99 6.91
N PHE A 183 8.00 -21.68 7.15
CA PHE A 183 7.69 -21.09 8.45
C PHE A 183 6.23 -21.32 8.85
N LYS A 184 5.29 -21.11 7.94
CA LYS A 184 3.86 -21.38 8.18
C LYS A 184 3.64 -22.84 8.57
N ASP A 185 4.19 -23.77 7.81
CA ASP A 185 4.05 -25.21 8.08
C ASP A 185 4.65 -25.63 9.44
N ILE A 186 5.79 -25.03 9.83
CA ILE A 186 6.38 -25.23 11.15
C ILE A 186 5.45 -24.71 12.24
N MET A 187 4.89 -23.51 12.09
CA MET A 187 3.99 -22.93 13.08
C MET A 187 2.70 -23.76 13.25
N GLU A 188 2.16 -24.32 12.16
CA GLU A 188 1.03 -25.24 12.20
C GLU A 188 1.42 -26.56 12.88
N SER A 189 2.55 -27.17 12.51
CA SER A 189 2.99 -28.47 13.04
C SER A 189 3.41 -28.45 14.52
N THR A 190 3.83 -27.30 15.03
CA THR A 190 4.26 -27.14 16.44
C THR A 190 3.10 -26.90 17.40
N GLY A 191 1.86 -26.74 16.93
CA GLY A 191 0.69 -26.45 17.77
C GLY A 191 0.71 -25.05 18.39
N VAL A 192 1.64 -24.19 18.00
CA VAL A 192 1.72 -22.80 18.48
C VAL A 192 0.45 -22.05 18.08
N ILE A 193 -0.02 -22.30 16.86
CA ILE A 193 -1.20 -21.63 16.31
C ILE A 193 -2.44 -21.94 17.16
N GLU A 194 -2.63 -23.20 17.57
CA GLU A 194 -3.79 -23.61 18.38
C GLU A 194 -3.75 -23.06 19.82
N SER A 195 -2.56 -22.75 20.33
CA SER A 195 -2.38 -22.24 21.70
C SER A 195 -2.60 -20.72 21.82
N LEU A 196 -2.57 -19.98 20.69
CA LEU A 196 -2.65 -18.52 20.67
C LEU A 196 -3.96 -17.96 21.22
N PRO A 197 -5.18 -18.46 20.84
CA PRO A 197 -6.42 -17.89 21.35
C PRO A 197 -6.46 -17.89 22.88
N GLY A 198 -6.12 -19.02 23.54
CA GLY A 198 -6.08 -19.12 24.98
C GLY A 198 -5.02 -18.25 25.67
N ALA A 199 -3.93 -17.92 24.98
CA ALA A 199 -2.94 -16.96 25.47
C ALA A 199 -3.47 -15.52 25.40
N PHE A 200 -4.16 -15.16 24.33
CA PHE A 200 -4.72 -13.82 24.13
C PHE A 200 -5.92 -13.51 25.04
N GLU A 201 -6.76 -14.50 25.35
CA GLU A 201 -7.86 -14.36 26.31
C GLU A 201 -7.40 -13.92 27.72
N ARG A 202 -6.14 -14.19 28.08
CA ARG A 202 -5.56 -13.80 29.38
C ARG A 202 -5.03 -12.37 29.41
N LEU A 203 -4.97 -11.70 28.26
CA LEU A 203 -4.48 -10.32 28.19
C LEU A 203 -5.58 -9.33 28.60
N PRO A 204 -5.25 -8.25 29.32
CA PRO A 204 -6.22 -7.22 29.72
C PRO A 204 -6.61 -6.29 28.53
N VAL A 205 -6.25 -6.65 27.30
CA VAL A 205 -6.42 -5.86 26.10
C VAL A 205 -7.02 -6.76 25.00
N PRO A 206 -8.00 -6.28 24.21
CA PRO A 206 -8.54 -7.07 23.11
C PRO A 206 -7.48 -7.51 22.11
N GLY A 207 -7.55 -8.77 21.65
CA GLY A 207 -6.54 -9.37 20.76
C GLY A 207 -6.30 -8.57 19.48
N PHE A 208 -7.36 -8.04 18.86
CA PHE A 208 -7.22 -7.20 17.67
C PHE A 208 -6.32 -5.97 17.90
N LEU A 209 -6.36 -5.40 19.11
CA LEU A 209 -5.55 -4.22 19.44
C LEU A 209 -4.10 -4.60 19.65
N VAL A 210 -3.85 -5.76 20.24
CA VAL A 210 -2.48 -6.32 20.38
C VAL A 210 -1.87 -6.53 19.00
N PHE A 211 -2.60 -7.18 18.08
CA PHE A 211 -2.11 -7.36 16.71
C PHE A 211 -1.97 -6.05 15.95
N ALA A 212 -2.88 -5.10 16.12
CA ALA A 212 -2.73 -3.76 15.55
C ALA A 212 -1.42 -3.10 15.97
N MET A 213 -1.06 -3.18 17.26
CA MET A 213 0.22 -2.68 17.78
C MET A 213 1.41 -3.46 17.22
N ILE A 214 1.34 -4.79 17.16
CA ILE A 214 2.40 -5.64 16.58
C ILE A 214 2.64 -5.27 15.11
N PHE A 215 1.58 -5.13 14.32
CA PHE A 215 1.68 -4.74 12.92
C PHE A 215 2.25 -3.34 12.75
N PHE A 216 1.85 -2.41 13.60
CA PHE A 216 2.35 -1.03 13.54
C PHE A 216 3.83 -0.95 13.94
N PHE A 217 4.19 -1.32 15.17
CA PHE A 217 5.56 -1.20 15.66
C PHE A 217 6.52 -2.18 14.99
N GLY A 218 6.06 -3.41 14.73
CA GLY A 218 6.85 -4.39 14.02
C GLY A 218 7.21 -3.95 12.61
N THR A 219 6.28 -3.30 11.89
CA THR A 219 6.56 -2.74 10.54
C THR A 219 7.60 -1.64 10.59
N ILE A 220 7.59 -0.77 11.61
CA ILE A 220 8.62 0.28 11.76
C ILE A 220 10.01 -0.34 11.88
N ILE A 221 10.12 -1.46 12.60
CA ILE A 221 11.42 -2.12 12.91
C ILE A 221 11.86 -3.04 11.78
N SER A 222 10.98 -3.96 11.34
CA SER A 222 11.32 -5.08 10.46
C SER A 222 10.86 -4.92 9.02
N GLY A 223 10.05 -3.89 8.75
CA GLY A 223 9.41 -3.69 7.46
C GLY A 223 8.09 -4.47 7.32
N SER A 224 7.25 -4.01 6.38
CA SER A 224 5.88 -4.51 6.19
C SER A 224 5.82 -6.00 5.82
N GLN A 225 6.67 -6.45 4.90
CA GLN A 225 6.66 -7.84 4.45
C GLN A 225 6.95 -8.84 5.57
N ALA A 226 7.96 -8.57 6.41
CA ALA A 226 8.33 -9.46 7.50
C ALA A 226 7.17 -9.63 8.50
N ILE A 227 6.55 -8.53 8.91
CA ILE A 227 5.45 -8.57 9.87
C ILE A 227 4.20 -9.25 9.29
N ILE A 228 3.85 -8.97 8.04
CA ILE A 228 2.73 -9.63 7.36
C ILE A 228 2.94 -11.14 7.37
N VAL A 229 4.12 -11.59 6.95
CA VAL A 229 4.43 -13.01 6.84
C VAL A 229 4.40 -13.71 8.19
N LEU A 230 5.03 -13.12 9.21
CA LEU A 230 5.14 -13.72 10.53
C LEU A 230 3.82 -13.67 11.32
N CYS A 231 3.12 -12.53 11.25
CA CYS A 231 2.05 -12.25 12.20
C CYS A 231 0.64 -12.38 11.59
N MET A 232 0.46 -12.39 10.26
CA MET A 232 -0.87 -12.54 9.66
C MET A 232 -1.50 -13.91 10.00
N PRO A 233 -0.80 -15.05 9.82
CA PRO A 233 -1.36 -16.35 10.22
C PRO A 233 -1.68 -16.41 11.71
N LEU A 234 -0.81 -15.82 12.55
CA LEU A 234 -1.00 -15.81 14.00
C LEU A 234 -2.23 -14.99 14.40
N ALA A 235 -2.44 -13.84 13.79
CA ALA A 235 -3.60 -12.99 14.05
C ALA A 235 -4.91 -13.69 13.68
N PHE A 236 -4.95 -14.35 12.53
CA PHE A 236 -6.13 -15.09 12.07
C PHE A 236 -6.36 -16.40 12.84
N ALA A 237 -5.31 -16.97 13.45
CA ALA A 237 -5.42 -18.11 14.34
C ALA A 237 -5.93 -17.70 15.72
N ALA A 238 -5.40 -16.60 16.27
CA ALA A 238 -5.78 -16.09 17.58
C ALA A 238 -7.21 -15.53 17.61
N GLU A 239 -7.70 -15.05 16.47
CA GLU A 239 -9.07 -14.53 16.29
C GLU A 239 -9.82 -15.39 15.25
N PRO A 240 -10.36 -16.57 15.66
CA PRO A 240 -10.97 -17.52 14.72
C PRO A 240 -12.19 -16.95 13.95
N GLN A 241 -12.89 -15.99 14.53
CA GLN A 241 -14.01 -15.30 13.90
C GLN A 241 -13.57 -14.11 13.04
N ALA A 242 -12.24 -13.86 12.96
CA ALA A 242 -11.73 -12.75 12.18
C ALA A 242 -11.96 -12.96 10.68
N GLY A 243 -12.41 -11.89 10.06
CA GLY A 243 -12.64 -11.80 8.63
C GLY A 243 -12.00 -10.54 8.03
N LEU A 244 -12.72 -9.95 7.09
CA LEU A 244 -12.30 -8.74 6.37
C LEU A 244 -11.96 -7.58 7.32
N ALA A 245 -12.76 -7.36 8.39
CA ALA A 245 -12.56 -6.24 9.30
C ALA A 245 -11.17 -6.26 9.95
N LEU A 246 -10.74 -7.40 10.51
CA LEU A 246 -9.40 -7.54 11.09
C LEU A 246 -8.33 -7.36 10.01
N PHE A 247 -8.51 -7.95 8.84
CA PHE A 247 -7.56 -7.81 7.74
C PHE A 247 -7.32 -6.35 7.35
N LEU A 248 -8.39 -5.56 7.20
CA LEU A 248 -8.32 -4.13 6.90
C LEU A 248 -7.58 -3.35 7.99
N LEU A 249 -7.85 -3.68 9.27
CA LEU A 249 -7.14 -3.08 10.40
C LEU A 249 -5.64 -3.34 10.32
N LEU A 250 -5.24 -4.60 10.17
CA LEU A 250 -3.83 -4.99 10.17
C LEU A 250 -3.07 -4.43 8.97
N MET A 251 -3.66 -4.49 7.77
CA MET A 251 -3.07 -3.91 6.56
C MET A 251 -2.99 -2.39 6.64
N GLY A 252 -4.01 -1.74 7.19
CA GLY A 252 -4.01 -0.30 7.41
C GLY A 252 -2.96 0.15 8.44
N MET A 253 -2.76 -0.61 9.54
CA MET A 253 -1.69 -0.35 10.52
C MET A 253 -0.30 -0.54 9.92
N THR A 254 -0.11 -1.59 9.12
CA THR A 254 1.13 -1.81 8.36
C THR A 254 1.44 -0.63 7.43
N TYR A 255 0.44 -0.19 6.67
CA TYR A 255 0.57 0.97 5.79
C TYR A 255 0.91 2.24 6.57
N ALA A 256 0.20 2.50 7.67
CA ALA A 256 0.45 3.66 8.54
C ALA A 256 1.88 3.68 9.06
N ALA A 257 2.37 2.55 9.55
CA ALA A 257 3.73 2.39 10.05
C ALA A 257 4.79 2.58 8.96
N MET A 258 4.54 2.07 7.76
CA MET A 258 5.45 2.21 6.61
C MET A 258 5.69 3.68 6.26
N GLN A 259 4.67 4.55 6.40
CA GLN A 259 4.77 5.98 6.11
C GLN A 259 5.70 6.76 7.06
N ILE A 260 6.08 6.18 8.18
CA ILE A 260 6.98 6.79 9.17
C ILE A 260 8.18 5.89 9.50
N SER A 261 8.34 4.78 8.78
CA SER A 261 9.44 3.84 9.03
C SER A 261 10.75 4.34 8.44
N PRO A 262 11.82 4.48 9.25
CA PRO A 262 13.13 4.88 8.75
C PRO A 262 13.77 3.80 7.86
N THR A 263 13.28 2.57 7.90
CA THR A 263 13.77 1.47 7.05
C THR A 263 13.13 1.46 5.66
N HIS A 264 12.14 2.32 5.41
CA HIS A 264 11.45 2.39 4.13
C HIS A 264 12.26 3.23 3.12
N VAL A 265 12.84 2.57 2.12
CA VAL A 265 13.77 3.16 1.15
C VAL A 265 13.22 4.39 0.44
N CYS A 266 11.93 4.39 0.08
CA CYS A 266 11.31 5.53 -0.61
C CYS A 266 11.34 6.82 0.22
N LEU A 267 11.20 6.70 1.56
CA LEU A 267 11.29 7.86 2.47
C LEU A 267 12.70 8.43 2.49
N ALA A 268 13.73 7.57 2.44
CA ALA A 268 15.11 8.00 2.36
C ALA A 268 15.39 8.76 1.06
N ILE A 269 14.95 8.20 -0.07
CA ILE A 269 15.15 8.81 -1.40
C ILE A 269 14.47 10.19 -1.49
N VAL A 270 13.22 10.32 -1.04
CA VAL A 270 12.50 11.60 -1.10
C VAL A 270 13.10 12.63 -0.15
N SER A 271 13.58 12.20 1.02
CA SER A 271 14.26 13.06 1.98
C SER A 271 15.54 13.63 1.40
N GLU A 272 16.35 12.77 0.75
CA GLU A 272 17.57 13.17 0.06
C GLU A 272 17.28 14.11 -1.11
N TYR A 273 16.27 13.81 -1.92
CA TYR A 273 15.88 14.63 -3.08
C TYR A 273 15.58 16.08 -2.70
N PHE A 274 14.86 16.31 -1.60
CA PHE A 274 14.53 17.66 -1.14
C PHE A 274 15.51 18.23 -0.10
N GLY A 275 16.58 17.50 0.24
CA GLY A 275 17.55 17.91 1.26
C GLY A 275 16.96 18.00 2.66
N VAL A 276 15.96 17.20 2.97
CA VAL A 276 15.23 17.20 4.24
C VAL A 276 15.64 15.98 5.07
N GLY A 277 15.95 16.20 6.35
CA GLY A 277 16.25 15.07 7.24
C GLY A 277 15.05 14.15 7.46
N MET A 278 15.28 12.84 7.50
CA MET A 278 14.26 11.81 7.73
C MET A 278 13.39 12.11 8.96
N GLY A 279 13.99 12.59 10.06
CA GLY A 279 13.25 12.96 11.27
C GLY A 279 12.26 14.11 11.07
N ALA A 280 12.56 15.06 10.17
CA ALA A 280 11.64 16.14 9.82
C ALA A 280 10.45 15.63 9.00
N LEU A 281 10.68 14.74 8.04
CA LEU A 281 9.61 14.05 7.30
C LEU A 281 8.71 13.25 8.23
N ILE A 282 9.29 12.43 9.11
CA ILE A 282 8.52 11.62 10.09
C ILE A 282 7.68 12.54 10.98
N ARG A 283 8.26 13.61 11.51
CA ARG A 283 7.53 14.58 12.36
C ARG A 283 6.36 15.22 11.62
N LYS A 284 6.50 15.50 10.33
CA LYS A 284 5.44 16.06 9.48
C LYS A 284 4.34 15.04 9.19
N THR A 285 4.71 13.77 9.02
CA THR A 285 3.79 12.68 8.65
C THR A 285 3.03 12.13 9.87
N LEU A 286 3.67 12.11 11.04
CA LEU A 286 3.17 11.47 12.27
C LEU A 286 1.74 11.93 12.68
N PRO A 287 1.38 13.23 12.66
CA PRO A 287 0.03 13.66 13.03
C PRO A 287 -1.05 13.08 12.10
N VAL A 288 -0.76 13.00 10.80
CA VAL A 288 -1.68 12.44 9.80
C VAL A 288 -1.89 10.96 10.04
N ILE A 289 -0.80 10.24 10.26
CA ILE A 289 -0.81 8.80 10.53
C ILE A 289 -1.48 8.47 11.85
N PHE A 290 -1.28 9.28 12.88
CA PHE A 290 -1.97 9.12 14.17
C PHE A 290 -3.49 9.23 14.00
N VAL A 291 -3.97 10.29 13.34
CA VAL A 291 -5.40 10.47 13.07
C VAL A 291 -5.94 9.31 12.22
N PHE A 292 -5.20 8.90 11.20
CA PHE A 292 -5.58 7.77 10.38
C PHE A 292 -5.71 6.48 11.20
N ALA A 293 -4.74 6.17 12.07
CA ALA A 293 -4.75 4.97 12.90
C ALA A 293 -5.95 4.94 13.87
N VAL A 294 -6.28 6.08 14.49
CA VAL A 294 -7.47 6.20 15.37
C VAL A 294 -8.76 5.96 14.58
N LEU A 295 -8.90 6.57 13.40
CA LEU A 295 -10.08 6.39 12.56
C LEU A 295 -10.17 4.97 11.97
N LEU A 296 -9.03 4.35 11.69
CA LEU A 296 -8.95 2.96 11.24
C LEU A 296 -9.44 1.98 12.33
N ILE A 297 -9.06 2.21 13.59
CA ILE A 297 -9.60 1.42 14.73
C ILE A 297 -11.12 1.62 14.84
N GLY A 298 -11.60 2.85 14.71
CA GLY A 298 -13.04 3.15 14.69
C GLY A 298 -13.76 2.44 13.53
N TYR A 299 -13.14 2.40 12.35
CA TYR A 299 -13.65 1.69 11.18
C TYR A 299 -13.72 0.16 11.42
N TYR A 300 -12.69 -0.41 12.04
CA TYR A 300 -12.70 -1.82 12.47
C TYR A 300 -13.87 -2.12 13.41
N VAL A 301 -14.04 -1.30 14.46
CA VAL A 301 -15.14 -1.46 15.43
C VAL A 301 -16.51 -1.35 14.74
N LEU A 302 -16.66 -0.40 13.82
CA LEU A 302 -17.89 -0.24 13.05
C LEU A 302 -18.19 -1.50 12.20
N LEU A 303 -17.20 -2.01 11.47
CA LEU A 303 -17.38 -3.21 10.64
C LEU A 303 -17.69 -4.45 11.47
N SER A 304 -17.02 -4.63 12.60
CA SER A 304 -17.23 -5.79 13.48
C SER A 304 -18.63 -5.79 14.14
N HIS A 305 -19.20 -4.59 14.42
CA HIS A 305 -20.55 -4.49 14.98
C HIS A 305 -21.68 -4.55 13.94
N VAL A 306 -21.47 -3.92 12.75
CA VAL A 306 -22.53 -3.83 11.73
C VAL A 306 -22.66 -5.13 10.95
N PHE A 307 -21.56 -5.82 10.70
CA PHE A 307 -21.59 -7.01 9.84
C PHE A 307 -21.54 -8.33 10.60
N SER A 308 -21.35 -8.33 11.95
CA SER A 308 -21.18 -9.55 12.75
C SER A 308 -20.26 -10.58 12.06
N LEU A 309 -19.27 -10.06 11.34
CA LEU A 309 -18.40 -10.77 10.41
C LEU A 309 -16.98 -10.89 11.00
#